data_c3585c9e15e9e2c3c05c4e5584327b8a
#
_entry.id   c3585c9e15e9e2c3c05c4e5584327b8a
#
_cell.length_a   1.000
_cell.length_b   1.000
_cell.length_c   1.000
_cell.angle_alpha   90.00
_cell.angle_beta   90.00
_cell.angle_gamma   90.00
#
_symmetry.space_group_name_H-M   'P 1'
#
loop_
_entity.id
_entity.type
_entity.pdbx_description
1 polymer ?
#
loop_
_entity_poly.entity_id
_entity_poly.type
_entity_poly.pdbx_seq_one_letter_code
_entity_poly.pdbx_strand_id
1 'polypeptide(L)'
;MAGLAAVVAVALSGCSAEVQRGWLPGNSDNEITDQTGRIVNLWVGSWIAALIVGLITWGLMLWCVAVYRKRKDDNVLPVQLRYHVPLEFMYVVLPIVMVGVLFYYTNRDVTAIQDTSTPTKNHVEVIGKQWSWDFNYLDDDAYETGQHAQDVGAAGTGVLKDQVTLWLPVNESTRFTLESRDVIHSFWVPAFLYKMDMIPGKTNSFQLTPKVIGNYEGKCAELCGEYHSSMLFNVNVVSREDYDKHIAELKAKGQEGSLGLEYSRLQDLESATQEGND
;
A
#
# COMPACT_ATOMS: atom_id res chain seq x y z
N MET A 1 -8.96 41.45 -10.48
CA MET A 1 -9.45 40.46 -11.48
C MET A 1 -8.52 39.22 -11.57
N ALA A 2 -7.20 39.37 -11.64
CA ALA A 2 -6.28 38.24 -11.71
C ALA A 2 -6.39 37.26 -10.52
N GLY A 3 -6.59 37.77 -9.29
CA GLY A 3 -6.76 36.92 -8.09
C GLY A 3 -8.05 36.09 -8.10
N LEU A 4 -9.15 36.64 -8.63
CA LEU A 4 -10.41 35.90 -8.77
C LEU A 4 -10.30 34.80 -9.83
N ALA A 5 -9.64 35.07 -10.94
CA ALA A 5 -9.39 34.09 -11.99
C ALA A 5 -8.49 32.94 -11.51
N ALA A 6 -7.47 33.21 -10.69
CA ALA A 6 -6.64 32.20 -10.07
C ALA A 6 -7.42 31.30 -9.08
N VAL A 7 -8.27 31.90 -8.24
CA VAL A 7 -9.14 31.15 -7.31
C VAL A 7 -10.13 30.27 -8.07
N VAL A 8 -10.75 30.78 -9.13
CA VAL A 8 -11.67 30.02 -9.99
C VAL A 8 -10.93 28.89 -10.74
N ALA A 9 -9.71 29.13 -11.24
CA ALA A 9 -8.90 28.10 -11.89
C ALA A 9 -8.51 26.96 -10.92
N VAL A 10 -8.13 27.30 -9.68
CA VAL A 10 -7.83 26.31 -8.61
C VAL A 10 -9.09 25.54 -8.22
N ALA A 11 -10.26 26.22 -8.09
CA ALA A 11 -11.51 25.56 -7.79
C ALA A 11 -11.99 24.61 -8.90
N LEU A 12 -11.75 24.95 -10.17
CA LEU A 12 -12.08 24.11 -11.31
C LEU A 12 -11.09 22.94 -11.50
N SER A 13 -9.82 23.08 -11.12
CA SER A 13 -8.83 21.99 -11.16
C SER A 13 -9.11 20.90 -10.12
N GLY A 14 -9.87 21.21 -9.05
CA GLY A 14 -10.26 20.26 -8.02
C GLY A 14 -11.29 19.20 -8.45
N CYS A 15 -11.75 19.22 -9.70
CA CYS A 15 -12.76 18.28 -10.21
C CYS A 15 -12.17 17.10 -11.00
N SER A 16 -10.84 17.00 -11.14
CA SER A 16 -10.25 15.83 -11.81
C SER A 16 -10.41 14.56 -10.95
N ALA A 17 -10.56 13.42 -11.60
CA ALA A 17 -10.67 12.13 -10.93
C ALA A 17 -9.46 11.83 -10.02
N GLU A 18 -8.27 12.27 -10.40
CA GLU A 18 -7.05 12.14 -9.60
C GLU A 18 -7.13 12.91 -8.28
N VAL A 19 -7.64 14.15 -8.30
CA VAL A 19 -7.86 14.96 -7.10
C VAL A 19 -8.93 14.33 -6.21
N GLN A 20 -10.01 13.80 -6.80
CA GLN A 20 -11.06 13.11 -6.05
C GLN A 20 -10.55 11.86 -5.33
N ARG A 21 -9.52 11.21 -5.85
CA ARG A 21 -8.82 10.09 -5.19
C ARG A 21 -7.70 10.54 -4.25
N GLY A 22 -7.46 11.84 -4.08
CA GLY A 22 -6.37 12.35 -3.27
C GLY A 22 -4.99 11.93 -3.77
N TRP A 23 -4.79 11.87 -5.08
CA TRP A 23 -3.56 11.47 -5.80
C TRP A 23 -3.07 10.05 -5.48
N LEU A 24 -3.91 9.18 -4.97
CA LEU A 24 -3.55 7.78 -4.76
C LEU A 24 -3.33 7.07 -6.10
N PRO A 25 -2.33 6.16 -6.21
CA PRO A 25 -2.07 5.40 -7.42
C PRO A 25 -3.26 4.52 -7.82
N GLY A 26 -3.34 4.17 -9.10
CA GLY A 26 -4.39 3.37 -9.70
C GLY A 26 -5.19 4.10 -10.76
N ASN A 27 -6.19 3.44 -11.33
CA ASN A 27 -7.04 4.04 -12.35
C ASN A 27 -8.05 4.99 -11.70
N SER A 28 -8.17 6.21 -12.22
CA SER A 28 -8.99 7.27 -11.64
C SER A 28 -10.49 6.96 -11.59
N ASP A 29 -11.00 6.16 -12.51
CA ASP A 29 -12.44 5.99 -12.71
C ASP A 29 -13.00 4.70 -12.10
N ASN A 30 -12.14 3.77 -11.65
CA ASN A 30 -12.57 2.46 -11.20
C ASN A 30 -11.90 2.02 -9.89
N GLU A 31 -12.62 1.25 -9.11
CA GLU A 31 -12.08 0.47 -8.01
C GLU A 31 -11.29 -0.71 -8.60
N ILE A 32 -9.98 -0.67 -8.51
CA ILE A 32 -9.10 -1.71 -9.08
C ILE A 32 -9.27 -3.04 -8.33
N THR A 33 -9.51 -2.98 -7.03
CA THR A 33 -9.90 -4.12 -6.20
C THR A 33 -11.14 -3.79 -5.38
N ASP A 34 -11.78 -4.79 -4.82
CA ASP A 34 -12.91 -4.63 -3.89
C ASP A 34 -12.56 -3.83 -2.61
N GLN A 35 -11.26 -3.65 -2.30
CA GLN A 35 -10.78 -2.94 -1.12
C GLN A 35 -10.37 -1.48 -1.42
N THR A 36 -10.02 -1.16 -2.66
CA THR A 36 -9.47 0.17 -3.00
C THR A 36 -10.41 1.31 -2.68
N GLY A 37 -11.71 1.15 -2.88
CA GLY A 37 -12.71 2.18 -2.56
C GLY A 37 -12.76 2.55 -1.07
N ARG A 38 -12.60 1.58 -0.17
CA ARG A 38 -12.53 1.84 1.29
C ARG A 38 -11.31 2.69 1.64
N ILE A 39 -10.15 2.33 1.08
CA ILE A 39 -8.88 3.01 1.33
C ILE A 39 -8.93 4.45 0.80
N VAL A 40 -9.45 4.64 -0.43
CA VAL A 40 -9.63 5.98 -1.01
C VAL A 40 -10.55 6.83 -0.16
N ASN A 41 -11.70 6.31 0.27
CA ASN A 41 -12.66 7.04 1.08
C ASN A 41 -12.08 7.46 2.44
N LEU A 42 -11.36 6.56 3.11
CA LEU A 42 -10.69 6.87 4.38
C LEU A 42 -9.59 7.94 4.19
N TRP A 43 -8.79 7.82 3.14
CA TRP A 43 -7.74 8.77 2.79
C TRP A 43 -8.29 10.16 2.50
N VAL A 44 -9.24 10.26 1.57
CA VAL A 44 -9.85 11.53 1.16
C VAL A 44 -10.61 12.17 2.32
N GLY A 45 -11.40 11.39 3.08
CA GLY A 45 -12.10 11.88 4.27
C GLY A 45 -11.14 12.44 5.32
N SER A 46 -10.01 11.77 5.55
CA SER A 46 -8.97 12.24 6.47
C SER A 46 -8.33 13.55 6.00
N TRP A 47 -8.05 13.68 4.70
CA TRP A 47 -7.53 14.91 4.10
C TRP A 47 -8.52 16.06 4.20
N ILE A 48 -9.80 15.85 3.94
CA ILE A 48 -10.84 16.87 4.09
C ILE A 48 -10.88 17.39 5.53
N ALA A 49 -10.88 16.48 6.52
CA ALA A 49 -10.85 16.88 7.93
C ALA A 49 -9.58 17.67 8.28
N ALA A 50 -8.41 17.21 7.84
CA ALA A 50 -7.13 17.90 8.06
C ALA A 50 -7.08 19.28 7.41
N LEU A 51 -7.59 19.40 6.18
CA LEU A 51 -7.64 20.69 5.46
C LEU A 51 -8.60 21.69 6.12
N ILE A 52 -9.75 21.25 6.64
CA ILE A 52 -10.68 22.11 7.38
C ILE A 52 -9.99 22.67 8.64
N VAL A 53 -9.34 21.79 9.43
CA VAL A 53 -8.61 22.20 10.62
C VAL A 53 -7.45 23.14 10.26
N GLY A 54 -6.71 22.81 9.21
CA GLY A 54 -5.64 23.64 8.67
C GLY A 54 -6.12 25.03 8.26
N LEU A 55 -7.25 25.10 7.53
CA LEU A 55 -7.84 26.37 7.08
C LEU A 55 -8.26 27.25 8.28
N ILE A 56 -8.89 26.67 9.29
CA ILE A 56 -9.26 27.37 10.53
C ILE A 56 -8.02 27.88 11.24
N THR A 57 -7.01 27.04 11.42
CA THR A 57 -5.77 27.38 12.13
C THR A 57 -5.00 28.49 11.41
N TRP A 58 -4.78 28.35 10.10
CA TRP A 58 -4.13 29.37 9.29
C TRP A 58 -4.94 30.66 9.24
N GLY A 59 -6.27 30.58 9.14
CA GLY A 59 -7.15 31.73 9.19
C GLY A 59 -7.01 32.50 10.50
N LEU A 60 -7.00 31.80 11.64
CA LEU A 60 -6.79 32.43 12.96
C LEU A 60 -5.37 33.05 13.09
N MET A 61 -4.34 32.36 12.62
CA MET A 61 -2.98 32.92 12.65
C MET A 61 -2.86 34.20 11.81
N LEU A 62 -3.37 34.18 10.58
CA LEU A 62 -3.36 35.33 9.70
C LEU A 62 -4.22 36.50 10.28
N TRP A 63 -5.33 36.19 10.89
CA TRP A 63 -6.15 37.15 11.62
C TRP A 63 -5.36 37.78 12.75
N CYS A 64 -4.66 37.00 13.58
CA CYS A 64 -3.84 37.53 14.66
C CYS A 64 -2.73 38.43 14.13
N VAL A 65 -2.04 38.08 13.06
CA VAL A 65 -1.01 38.89 12.42
C VAL A 65 -1.56 40.22 11.93
N ALA A 66 -2.76 40.25 11.37
CA ALA A 66 -3.37 41.44 10.83
C ALA A 66 -3.92 42.39 11.95
N VAL A 67 -4.65 41.81 12.92
CA VAL A 67 -5.43 42.56 13.89
C VAL A 67 -4.60 42.92 15.14
N TYR A 68 -3.81 41.96 15.66
CA TYR A 68 -3.05 42.14 16.91
C TYR A 68 -1.59 42.53 16.68
N ARG A 69 -1.27 43.05 15.49
CA ARG A 69 0.06 43.54 15.17
C ARG A 69 0.44 44.70 16.09
N LYS A 70 1.55 44.58 16.82
CA LYS A 70 2.11 45.67 17.62
C LYS A 70 2.47 46.87 16.74
N ARG A 71 1.90 48.04 17.03
CA ARG A 71 2.20 49.31 16.35
C ARG A 71 3.31 50.02 17.07
N LYS A 72 3.99 50.97 16.38
CA LYS A 72 5.18 51.65 16.88
C LYS A 72 4.94 52.41 18.18
N ASP A 73 3.72 52.93 18.36
CA ASP A 73 3.33 53.76 19.51
C ASP A 73 2.52 52.99 20.56
N ASP A 74 2.38 51.66 20.41
CA ASP A 74 1.63 50.82 21.33
C ASP A 74 2.54 50.29 22.43
N ASN A 75 2.45 50.95 23.63
CA ASN A 75 3.22 50.59 24.81
C ASN A 75 2.38 49.84 25.86
N VAL A 76 1.11 49.47 25.51
CA VAL A 76 0.25 48.75 26.43
C VAL A 76 0.54 47.26 26.34
N LEU A 77 0.79 46.65 27.49
CA LEU A 77 0.89 45.18 27.57
C LEU A 77 -0.52 44.59 27.42
N PRO A 78 -0.71 43.61 26.50
CA PRO A 78 -2.01 42.92 26.38
C PRO A 78 -2.33 42.17 27.67
N VAL A 79 -3.62 41.92 27.91
CA VAL A 79 -4.08 41.17 29.07
C VAL A 79 -3.43 39.81 29.12
N GLN A 80 -2.76 39.50 30.22
CA GLN A 80 -2.08 38.21 30.43
C GLN A 80 -3.03 37.27 31.20
N LEU A 81 -3.80 36.49 30.47
CA LEU A 81 -4.66 35.45 31.08
C LEU A 81 -3.80 34.25 31.44
N ARG A 82 -3.86 33.84 32.70
CA ARG A 82 -3.11 32.68 33.20
C ARG A 82 -3.73 31.36 32.78
N TYR A 83 -5.04 31.30 32.69
CA TYR A 83 -5.83 30.16 32.19
C TYR A 83 -7.22 30.63 31.76
N HIS A 84 -7.83 29.85 30.88
CA HIS A 84 -9.18 30.08 30.39
C HIS A 84 -9.91 28.76 30.26
N VAL A 85 -10.56 28.32 31.35
CA VAL A 85 -11.15 26.98 31.49
C VAL A 85 -12.04 26.55 30.30
N PRO A 86 -12.96 27.39 29.77
CA PRO A 86 -13.78 26.98 28.61
C PRO A 86 -12.93 26.69 27.35
N LEU A 87 -11.90 27.50 27.09
CA LEU A 87 -11.01 27.31 25.95
C LEU A 87 -10.14 26.06 26.13
N GLU A 88 -9.62 25.85 27.32
CA GLU A 88 -8.82 24.67 27.68
C GLU A 88 -9.63 23.39 27.51
N PHE A 89 -10.88 23.37 28.01
CA PHE A 89 -11.78 22.25 27.80
C PHE A 89 -12.07 22.01 26.31
N MET A 90 -12.30 23.06 25.54
CA MET A 90 -12.57 22.96 24.10
C MET A 90 -11.40 22.32 23.33
N TYR A 91 -10.14 22.81 23.55
CA TYR A 91 -9.00 22.30 22.78
C TYR A 91 -8.51 20.92 23.25
N VAL A 92 -9.00 20.42 24.41
CA VAL A 92 -8.79 19.02 24.84
C VAL A 92 -9.86 18.11 24.28
N VAL A 93 -11.14 18.47 24.46
CA VAL A 93 -12.27 17.59 24.10
C VAL A 93 -12.43 17.47 22.59
N LEU A 94 -12.33 18.57 21.85
CA LEU A 94 -12.53 18.54 20.41
C LEU A 94 -11.56 17.62 19.67
N PRO A 95 -10.24 17.66 19.88
CA PRO A 95 -9.31 16.71 19.28
C PRO A 95 -9.55 15.25 19.69
N ILE A 96 -9.93 14.99 20.94
CA ILE A 96 -10.26 13.62 21.41
C ILE A 96 -11.44 13.08 20.60
N VAL A 97 -12.50 13.86 20.41
CA VAL A 97 -13.67 13.47 19.61
C VAL A 97 -13.25 13.22 18.15
N MET A 98 -12.43 14.11 17.56
CA MET A 98 -11.95 13.95 16.18
C MET A 98 -11.11 12.67 16.01
N VAL A 99 -10.20 12.39 16.93
CA VAL A 99 -9.39 11.16 16.93
C VAL A 99 -10.29 9.94 17.12
N GLY A 100 -11.28 10.00 18.00
CA GLY A 100 -12.26 8.93 18.20
C GLY A 100 -13.05 8.58 16.93
N VAL A 101 -13.48 9.60 16.19
CA VAL A 101 -14.17 9.42 14.89
C VAL A 101 -13.23 8.80 13.86
N LEU A 102 -12.00 9.32 13.72
CA LEU A 102 -11.00 8.77 12.80
C LEU A 102 -10.67 7.32 13.14
N PHE A 103 -10.47 7.02 14.42
CA PHE A 103 -10.21 5.66 14.91
C PHE A 103 -11.36 4.70 14.55
N TYR A 104 -12.61 5.13 14.73
CA TYR A 104 -13.78 4.31 14.38
C TYR A 104 -13.76 3.89 12.91
N TYR A 105 -13.59 4.84 11.99
CA TYR A 105 -13.55 4.55 10.54
C TYR A 105 -12.33 3.72 10.16
N THR A 106 -11.16 4.05 10.71
CA THR A 106 -9.92 3.29 10.45
C THR A 106 -10.06 1.85 10.92
N ASN A 107 -10.54 1.63 12.14
CA ASN A 107 -10.71 0.28 12.69
C ASN A 107 -11.72 -0.54 11.87
N ARG A 108 -12.85 0.05 11.47
CA ARG A 108 -13.84 -0.58 10.61
C ARG A 108 -13.22 -1.04 9.28
N ASP A 109 -12.48 -0.17 8.63
CA ASP A 109 -11.94 -0.44 7.30
C ASP A 109 -10.73 -1.40 7.36
N VAL A 110 -9.84 -1.27 8.34
CA VAL A 110 -8.72 -2.21 8.57
C VAL A 110 -9.25 -3.61 8.89
N THR A 111 -10.26 -3.73 9.77
CA THR A 111 -10.87 -5.03 10.08
C THR A 111 -11.45 -5.69 8.83
N ALA A 112 -12.12 -4.92 7.96
CA ALA A 112 -12.68 -5.46 6.72
C ALA A 112 -11.62 -5.85 5.68
N ILE A 113 -10.51 -5.11 5.60
CA ILE A 113 -9.39 -5.39 4.67
C ILE A 113 -8.60 -6.62 5.11
N GLN A 114 -8.44 -6.81 6.42
CA GLN A 114 -7.70 -7.93 7.00
C GLN A 114 -8.55 -9.18 7.22
N ASP A 115 -9.84 -9.12 6.93
CA ASP A 115 -10.71 -10.28 7.07
C ASP A 115 -10.39 -11.33 6.00
N THR A 116 -9.89 -12.47 6.42
CA THR A 116 -9.59 -13.64 5.60
C THR A 116 -10.54 -14.81 5.88
N SER A 117 -11.65 -14.57 6.54
CA SER A 117 -12.61 -15.63 6.93
C SER A 117 -13.44 -16.15 5.76
N THR A 118 -13.64 -15.34 4.73
CA THR A 118 -14.43 -15.71 3.54
C THR A 118 -13.63 -16.67 2.64
N PRO A 119 -14.20 -17.79 2.19
CA PRO A 119 -13.55 -18.66 1.21
C PRO A 119 -13.25 -17.91 -0.08
N THR A 120 -12.07 -18.15 -0.62
CA THR A 120 -11.61 -17.58 -1.89
C THR A 120 -11.65 -18.62 -3.00
N LYS A 121 -11.71 -18.18 -4.25
CA LYS A 121 -11.68 -19.06 -5.43
C LYS A 121 -10.28 -19.45 -5.85
N ASN A 122 -9.31 -18.58 -5.58
CA ASN A 122 -7.92 -18.81 -5.96
C ASN A 122 -7.02 -18.58 -4.74
N HIS A 123 -5.93 -19.35 -4.67
CA HIS A 123 -4.93 -19.22 -3.64
C HIS A 123 -3.54 -19.13 -4.27
N VAL A 124 -2.87 -18.02 -4.03
CA VAL A 124 -1.52 -17.76 -4.49
C VAL A 124 -0.60 -17.63 -3.29
N GLU A 125 0.44 -18.44 -3.25
CA GLU A 125 1.54 -18.26 -2.32
C GLU A 125 2.63 -17.43 -3.00
N VAL A 126 3.03 -16.35 -2.34
CA VAL A 126 4.07 -15.43 -2.81
C VAL A 126 5.30 -15.60 -1.94
N ILE A 127 6.42 -15.93 -2.55
CA ILE A 127 7.68 -16.11 -1.84
C ILE A 127 8.65 -15.02 -2.28
N GLY A 128 9.08 -14.19 -1.31
CA GLY A 128 10.15 -13.23 -1.49
C GLY A 128 11.53 -13.88 -1.30
N LYS A 129 12.45 -13.55 -2.18
CA LYS A 129 13.86 -14.00 -2.12
C LYS A 129 14.78 -12.88 -2.60
N GLN A 130 16.03 -12.85 -2.16
CA GLN A 130 17.02 -11.86 -2.60
C GLN A 130 17.52 -12.18 -4.02
N TRP A 131 17.21 -11.44 -5.07
CA TRP A 131 16.24 -10.33 -5.16
C TRP A 131 15.30 -10.65 -6.31
N SER A 132 14.26 -11.42 -6.02
CA SER A 132 13.26 -11.89 -6.97
C SER A 132 11.99 -12.36 -6.25
N TRP A 133 11.03 -12.87 -7.02
CA TRP A 133 9.75 -13.36 -6.53
C TRP A 133 9.42 -14.72 -7.13
N ASP A 134 8.75 -15.57 -6.34
CA ASP A 134 8.08 -16.77 -6.82
C ASP A 134 6.60 -16.67 -6.53
N PHE A 135 5.78 -17.13 -7.47
CA PHE A 135 4.33 -17.19 -7.36
C PHE A 135 3.88 -18.64 -7.54
N ASN A 136 3.37 -19.26 -6.48
CA ASN A 136 2.80 -20.59 -6.50
C ASN A 136 1.28 -20.46 -6.61
N TYR A 137 0.69 -20.96 -7.68
CA TYR A 137 -0.75 -21.05 -7.92
C TYR A 137 -1.26 -22.35 -7.33
N LEU A 138 -1.59 -22.37 -6.03
CA LEU A 138 -1.78 -23.61 -5.26
C LEU A 138 -2.98 -24.42 -5.71
N ASP A 139 -4.08 -23.79 -6.15
CA ASP A 139 -5.26 -24.50 -6.65
C ASP A 139 -5.05 -25.07 -8.05
N ASP A 140 -4.10 -24.55 -8.80
CA ASP A 140 -3.81 -24.94 -10.18
C ASP A 140 -2.55 -25.81 -10.31
N ASP A 141 -1.86 -26.09 -9.20
CA ASP A 141 -0.63 -26.90 -9.18
C ASP A 141 0.41 -26.43 -10.22
N ALA A 142 0.71 -25.12 -10.18
CA ALA A 142 1.66 -24.47 -11.08
C ALA A 142 2.41 -23.35 -10.36
N TYR A 143 3.61 -23.01 -10.86
CA TYR A 143 4.39 -21.91 -10.32
C TYR A 143 5.02 -21.05 -11.40
N GLU A 144 5.32 -19.81 -11.07
CA GLU A 144 6.15 -18.91 -11.85
C GLU A 144 7.29 -18.38 -10.99
N THR A 145 8.52 -18.41 -11.52
CA THR A 145 9.73 -17.98 -10.81
C THR A 145 10.44 -16.87 -11.57
N GLY A 146 10.86 -15.83 -10.85
CA GLY A 146 11.60 -14.71 -11.42
C GLY A 146 13.11 -14.93 -11.39
N GLN A 147 13.80 -14.29 -12.34
CA GLN A 147 15.25 -14.19 -12.34
C GLN A 147 15.71 -13.25 -11.22
N HIS A 148 16.86 -13.59 -10.60
CA HIS A 148 17.45 -12.73 -9.59
C HIS A 148 18.03 -11.45 -10.20
N ALA A 149 17.76 -10.31 -9.58
CA ALA A 149 18.21 -9.01 -10.07
C ALA A 149 19.74 -8.89 -10.22
N GLN A 150 20.50 -9.56 -9.35
CA GLN A 150 21.97 -9.60 -9.44
C GLN A 150 22.48 -10.32 -10.69
N ASP A 151 21.80 -11.39 -11.15
CA ASP A 151 22.26 -12.24 -12.24
C ASP A 151 22.16 -11.56 -13.62
N VAL A 152 21.31 -10.56 -13.71
CA VAL A 152 21.09 -9.79 -14.95
C VAL A 152 21.77 -8.43 -14.97
N GLY A 153 22.69 -8.18 -14.02
CA GLY A 153 23.48 -6.94 -13.98
C GLY A 153 22.66 -5.67 -13.74
N ALA A 154 21.53 -5.80 -13.05
CA ALA A 154 20.58 -4.70 -12.80
C ALA A 154 21.11 -3.61 -11.84
N ALA A 155 22.38 -3.69 -11.40
CA ALA A 155 22.97 -2.69 -10.54
C ALA A 155 22.94 -1.30 -11.21
N GLY A 156 22.06 -0.43 -10.71
CA GLY A 156 22.00 0.98 -11.05
C GLY A 156 21.12 1.39 -12.24
N THR A 157 20.59 0.46 -13.04
CA THR A 157 19.69 0.79 -14.16
C THR A 157 18.24 0.31 -13.98
N GLY A 158 17.99 -0.43 -12.91
CA GLY A 158 16.68 -0.59 -12.25
C GLY A 158 15.63 -1.45 -12.93
N VAL A 159 15.70 -1.78 -14.20
CA VAL A 159 14.59 -2.48 -14.87
C VAL A 159 15.08 -3.76 -15.52
N LEU A 160 14.68 -4.90 -14.95
CA LEU A 160 14.75 -6.18 -15.64
C LEU A 160 13.79 -6.15 -16.84
N LYS A 161 14.28 -6.53 -18.03
CA LYS A 161 13.42 -6.59 -19.23
C LYS A 161 12.31 -7.63 -19.10
N ASP A 162 12.58 -8.71 -18.37
CA ASP A 162 11.67 -9.85 -18.18
C ASP A 162 11.39 -10.03 -16.69
N GLN A 163 10.60 -9.10 -16.12
CA GLN A 163 10.10 -9.24 -14.76
C GLN A 163 9.10 -10.39 -14.67
N VAL A 164 9.20 -11.17 -13.59
CA VAL A 164 8.19 -12.18 -13.28
C VAL A 164 6.81 -11.54 -13.17
N THR A 165 5.78 -12.22 -13.62
CA THR A 165 4.43 -11.68 -13.69
C THR A 165 3.46 -12.53 -12.88
N LEU A 166 2.81 -11.91 -11.92
CA LEU A 166 1.68 -12.50 -11.21
C LEU A 166 0.41 -12.39 -12.06
N TRP A 167 -0.25 -13.50 -12.33
CA TRP A 167 -1.50 -13.53 -13.09
C TRP A 167 -2.69 -13.71 -12.16
N LEU A 168 -3.74 -12.94 -12.37
CA LEU A 168 -4.94 -12.96 -11.54
C LEU A 168 -6.20 -12.90 -12.41
N PRO A 169 -7.20 -13.76 -12.17
CA PRO A 169 -8.48 -13.70 -12.87
C PRO A 169 -9.34 -12.55 -12.32
N VAL A 170 -9.90 -11.74 -13.20
CA VAL A 170 -10.79 -10.63 -12.85
C VAL A 170 -12.08 -11.11 -12.19
N ASN A 171 -12.59 -10.36 -11.21
CA ASN A 171 -13.81 -10.65 -10.45
C ASN A 171 -13.80 -11.97 -9.66
N GLU A 172 -12.63 -12.53 -9.43
CA GLU A 172 -12.48 -13.70 -8.59
C GLU A 172 -11.61 -13.41 -7.38
N SER A 173 -12.11 -13.82 -6.20
CA SER A 173 -11.40 -13.61 -4.95
C SER A 173 -10.14 -14.46 -4.89
N THR A 174 -9.02 -13.85 -4.55
CA THR A 174 -7.72 -14.51 -4.41
C THR A 174 -7.21 -14.29 -3.00
N ARG A 175 -6.80 -15.36 -2.34
CA ARG A 175 -6.01 -15.33 -1.11
C ARG A 175 -4.54 -15.33 -1.46
N PHE A 176 -3.81 -14.45 -0.82
CA PHE A 176 -2.36 -14.40 -0.88
C PHE A 176 -1.78 -14.88 0.44
N THR A 177 -0.92 -15.88 0.37
CA THR A 177 -0.06 -16.31 1.47
C THR A 177 1.34 -15.78 1.19
N LEU A 178 1.94 -15.09 2.16
CA LEU A 178 3.18 -14.37 1.99
C LEU A 178 4.27 -14.99 2.86
N GLU A 179 5.36 -15.39 2.22
CA GLU A 179 6.50 -16.00 2.88
C GLU A 179 7.84 -15.43 2.37
N SER A 180 8.87 -15.53 3.15
CA SER A 180 10.22 -15.12 2.78
C SER A 180 11.22 -16.24 3.02
N ARG A 181 12.15 -16.42 2.05
CA ARG A 181 13.25 -17.39 2.16
C ARG A 181 14.45 -16.89 2.95
N ASP A 182 14.63 -15.58 3.05
CA ASP A 182 15.93 -15.03 3.52
C ASP A 182 15.77 -13.85 4.48
N VAL A 183 15.44 -12.67 4.01
CA VAL A 183 15.30 -11.46 4.81
C VAL A 183 13.85 -10.95 4.76
N ILE A 184 13.54 -9.90 5.51
CA ILE A 184 12.22 -9.29 5.42
C ILE A 184 12.09 -8.60 4.05
N HIS A 185 10.98 -8.89 3.36
CA HIS A 185 10.50 -8.20 2.17
C HIS A 185 9.12 -7.63 2.43
N SER A 186 8.56 -6.88 1.51
CA SER A 186 7.16 -6.47 1.56
C SER A 186 6.55 -6.55 0.17
N PHE A 187 5.48 -7.33 0.03
CA PHE A 187 4.72 -7.43 -1.21
C PHE A 187 3.85 -6.18 -1.37
N TRP A 188 4.07 -5.43 -2.44
CA TRP A 188 3.32 -4.21 -2.70
C TRP A 188 2.96 -4.05 -4.17
N VAL A 189 1.67 -3.97 -4.44
CA VAL A 189 1.12 -3.52 -5.73
C VAL A 189 0.52 -2.13 -5.50
N PRO A 190 1.19 -1.04 -5.90
CA PRO A 190 0.73 0.33 -5.61
C PRO A 190 -0.70 0.60 -6.05
N ALA A 191 -1.11 0.08 -7.22
CA ALA A 191 -2.46 0.25 -7.75
C ALA A 191 -3.56 -0.42 -6.89
N PHE A 192 -3.21 -1.45 -6.12
CA PHE A 192 -4.14 -2.12 -5.19
C PHE A 192 -4.27 -1.39 -3.86
N LEU A 193 -3.43 -0.37 -3.63
CA LEU A 193 -3.36 0.42 -2.40
C LEU A 193 -3.07 -0.41 -1.14
N TYR A 194 -2.46 -1.58 -1.30
CA TYR A 194 -2.20 -2.51 -0.21
C TYR A 194 -0.78 -3.06 -0.28
N LYS A 195 -0.14 -3.17 0.88
CA LYS A 195 1.14 -3.85 1.06
C LYS A 195 1.15 -4.63 2.37
N MET A 196 1.91 -5.71 2.39
CA MET A 196 2.08 -6.53 3.58
C MET A 196 3.48 -7.12 3.63
N ASP A 197 4.08 -7.12 4.81
CA ASP A 197 5.44 -7.62 5.02
C ASP A 197 5.50 -9.15 4.97
N MET A 198 6.62 -9.62 4.46
CA MET A 198 7.00 -11.03 4.32
C MET A 198 8.17 -11.28 5.25
N ILE A 199 7.88 -11.90 6.40
CA ILE A 199 8.84 -12.07 7.49
C ILE A 199 9.32 -13.52 7.50
N PRO A 200 10.65 -13.80 7.46
CA PRO A 200 11.15 -15.15 7.53
C PRO A 200 10.62 -15.91 8.74
N GLY A 201 10.12 -17.12 8.52
CA GLY A 201 9.54 -17.98 9.56
C GLY A 201 8.15 -17.55 10.07
N LYS A 202 7.51 -16.56 9.41
CA LYS A 202 6.16 -16.14 9.72
C LYS A 202 5.33 -16.00 8.46
N THR A 203 4.27 -16.79 8.38
CA THR A 203 3.28 -16.70 7.30
C THR A 203 2.31 -15.55 7.57
N ASN A 204 2.25 -14.58 6.67
CA ASN A 204 1.21 -13.56 6.63
C ASN A 204 0.21 -13.87 5.51
N SER A 205 -1.02 -13.37 5.61
CA SER A 205 -2.01 -13.57 4.54
C SER A 205 -3.00 -12.41 4.46
N PHE A 206 -3.49 -12.18 3.25
CA PHE A 206 -4.59 -11.27 2.96
C PHE A 206 -5.39 -11.78 1.77
N GLN A 207 -6.52 -11.18 1.49
CA GLN A 207 -7.32 -11.51 0.31
C GLN A 207 -7.91 -10.26 -0.34
N LEU A 208 -8.08 -10.32 -1.64
CA LEU A 208 -8.74 -9.28 -2.42
C LEU A 208 -9.36 -9.87 -3.69
N THR A 209 -10.22 -9.08 -4.32
CA THR A 209 -10.82 -9.42 -5.62
C THR A 209 -10.44 -8.34 -6.63
N PRO A 210 -9.60 -8.64 -7.65
CA PRO A 210 -9.34 -7.70 -8.74
C PRO A 210 -10.62 -7.39 -9.52
N LYS A 211 -10.86 -6.13 -9.85
CA LYS A 211 -12.09 -5.68 -10.52
C LYS A 211 -11.86 -5.17 -11.95
N VAL A 212 -10.64 -4.79 -12.28
CA VAL A 212 -10.31 -4.16 -13.56
C VAL A 212 -9.20 -4.93 -14.25
N ILE A 213 -9.47 -5.39 -15.47
CA ILE A 213 -8.46 -6.00 -16.34
C ILE A 213 -7.40 -4.96 -16.68
N GLY A 214 -6.13 -5.34 -16.59
CA GLY A 214 -5.00 -4.47 -16.88
C GLY A 214 -3.68 -5.02 -16.39
N ASN A 215 -2.61 -4.30 -16.73
CA ASN A 215 -1.26 -4.59 -16.30
C ASN A 215 -0.88 -3.59 -15.21
N TYR A 216 -0.40 -4.08 -14.09
CA TYR A 216 -0.01 -3.30 -12.93
C TYR A 216 1.42 -3.62 -12.56
N GLU A 217 2.09 -2.69 -11.90
CA GLU A 217 3.44 -2.87 -11.41
C GLU A 217 3.42 -3.23 -9.91
N GLY A 218 4.30 -4.16 -9.54
CA GLY A 218 4.56 -4.55 -8.16
C GLY A 218 6.02 -4.40 -7.81
N LYS A 219 6.32 -4.26 -6.52
CA LYS A 219 7.69 -4.08 -6.02
C LYS A 219 7.84 -4.48 -4.56
N CYS A 220 9.10 -4.71 -4.17
CA CYS A 220 9.44 -4.82 -2.76
C CYS A 220 9.30 -3.45 -2.07
N ALA A 221 8.69 -3.41 -0.89
CA ALA A 221 8.46 -2.20 -0.11
C ALA A 221 9.11 -2.24 1.29
N GLU A 222 10.01 -3.22 1.55
CA GLU A 222 10.85 -3.29 2.73
C GLU A 222 12.31 -3.49 2.33
N LEU A 223 13.23 -2.71 2.91
CA LEU A 223 14.64 -2.73 2.53
C LEU A 223 15.26 -4.13 2.74
N CYS A 224 15.56 -4.81 1.63
CA CYS A 224 16.03 -6.19 1.63
C CYS A 224 17.46 -6.37 1.13
N GLY A 225 18.23 -5.29 0.93
CA GLY A 225 19.64 -5.32 0.53
C GLY A 225 19.96 -4.54 -0.74
N GLU A 226 21.06 -4.89 -1.41
CA GLU A 226 21.68 -4.12 -2.49
C GLU A 226 20.74 -3.89 -3.69
N TYR A 227 20.01 -4.92 -4.13
CA TYR A 227 19.12 -4.85 -5.29
C TYR A 227 17.66 -4.63 -4.90
N HIS A 228 17.38 -4.09 -3.69
CA HIS A 228 16.03 -3.81 -3.23
C HIS A 228 15.21 -3.02 -4.24
N SER A 229 15.77 -1.98 -4.84
CA SER A 229 15.08 -1.14 -5.84
C SER A 229 14.78 -1.84 -7.16
N SER A 230 15.49 -2.93 -7.45
CA SER A 230 15.35 -3.74 -8.67
C SER A 230 14.48 -4.99 -8.47
N MET A 231 14.02 -5.25 -7.24
CA MET A 231 13.14 -6.36 -6.90
C MET A 231 11.68 -6.02 -7.28
N LEU A 232 11.44 -6.00 -8.57
CA LEU A 232 10.16 -5.63 -9.20
C LEU A 232 9.45 -6.86 -9.75
N PHE A 233 8.14 -6.74 -9.98
CA PHE A 233 7.32 -7.73 -10.67
C PHE A 233 6.14 -7.06 -11.38
N ASN A 234 5.52 -7.75 -12.30
CA ASN A 234 4.29 -7.31 -12.95
C ASN A 234 3.08 -8.06 -12.40
N VAL A 235 1.91 -7.47 -12.56
CA VAL A 235 0.63 -8.11 -12.26
C VAL A 235 -0.28 -7.98 -13.46
N ASN A 236 -0.71 -9.10 -14.04
CA ASN A 236 -1.68 -9.13 -15.11
C ASN A 236 -3.04 -9.59 -14.56
N VAL A 237 -3.97 -8.66 -14.49
CA VAL A 237 -5.38 -9.00 -14.24
C VAL A 237 -6.05 -9.26 -15.58
N VAL A 238 -6.55 -10.49 -15.78
CA VAL A 238 -7.03 -10.97 -17.07
C VAL A 238 -8.38 -11.68 -16.96
N SER A 239 -8.95 -12.09 -18.08
CA SER A 239 -10.12 -13.00 -18.10
C SER A 239 -9.76 -14.38 -17.50
N ARG A 240 -10.76 -15.12 -17.05
CA ARG A 240 -10.54 -16.51 -16.59
C ARG A 240 -9.94 -17.36 -17.72
N GLU A 241 -10.38 -17.17 -18.95
CA GLU A 241 -9.87 -17.91 -20.12
C GLU A 241 -8.36 -17.65 -20.35
N ASP A 242 -7.93 -16.39 -20.32
CA ASP A 242 -6.52 -16.03 -20.47
C ASP A 242 -5.67 -16.51 -19.30
N TYR A 243 -6.22 -16.47 -18.09
CA TYR A 243 -5.57 -17.04 -16.91
C TYR A 243 -5.35 -18.54 -17.06
N ASP A 244 -6.38 -19.31 -17.41
CA ASP A 244 -6.31 -20.77 -17.58
C ASP A 244 -5.32 -21.15 -18.68
N LYS A 245 -5.27 -20.35 -19.76
CA LYS A 245 -4.29 -20.51 -20.83
C LYS A 245 -2.87 -20.31 -20.31
N HIS A 246 -2.62 -19.27 -19.52
CA HIS A 246 -1.30 -19.02 -18.90
C HIS A 246 -0.87 -20.16 -17.99
N ILE A 247 -1.76 -20.67 -17.13
CA ILE A 247 -1.49 -21.82 -16.28
C ILE A 247 -1.10 -23.05 -17.11
N ALA A 248 -1.81 -23.31 -18.21
CA ALA A 248 -1.48 -24.41 -19.11
C ALA A 248 -0.09 -24.21 -19.78
N GLU A 249 0.27 -22.97 -20.12
CA GLU A 249 1.60 -22.64 -20.65
C GLU A 249 2.72 -22.86 -19.62
N LEU A 250 2.50 -22.53 -18.33
CA LEU A 250 3.45 -22.82 -17.24
C LEU A 250 3.69 -24.33 -17.12
N LYS A 251 2.63 -25.13 -17.06
CA LYS A 251 2.73 -26.58 -16.99
C LYS A 251 3.45 -27.17 -18.21
N ALA A 252 3.18 -26.67 -19.40
CA ALA A 252 3.88 -27.09 -20.62
C ALA A 252 5.37 -26.78 -20.62
N LYS A 253 5.81 -25.78 -19.84
CA LYS A 253 7.23 -25.45 -19.59
C LYS A 253 7.86 -26.27 -18.44
N GLY A 254 7.11 -27.18 -17.82
CA GLY A 254 7.53 -27.97 -16.67
C GLY A 254 7.47 -27.23 -15.34
N GLN A 255 6.73 -26.11 -15.27
CA GLN A 255 6.51 -25.33 -14.04
C GLN A 255 5.22 -25.83 -13.35
N GLU A 256 5.20 -27.12 -13.01
CA GLU A 256 4.13 -27.83 -12.30
C GLU A 256 4.53 -28.07 -10.85
N GLY A 257 3.60 -27.98 -9.91
CA GLY A 257 3.85 -28.08 -8.48
C GLY A 257 4.00 -26.71 -7.81
N SER A 258 4.76 -26.66 -6.73
CA SER A 258 5.06 -25.45 -5.98
C SER A 258 6.54 -25.40 -5.60
N LEU A 259 7.10 -24.21 -5.51
CA LEU A 259 8.44 -23.96 -4.99
C LEU A 259 8.37 -23.79 -3.47
N GLY A 260 9.13 -24.58 -2.73
CA GLY A 260 9.12 -24.53 -1.28
C GLY A 260 10.10 -23.53 -0.67
N LEU A 261 10.21 -23.61 0.65
CA LEU A 261 11.14 -22.80 1.45
C LEU A 261 12.44 -23.55 1.79
N GLU A 262 12.71 -24.69 1.16
CA GLU A 262 13.88 -25.55 1.39
C GLU A 262 15.24 -24.86 1.16
N TYR A 263 15.23 -23.72 0.51
CA TYR A 263 16.40 -22.82 0.37
C TYR A 263 16.35 -21.65 1.35
N SER A 264 15.56 -21.75 2.42
CA SER A 264 15.51 -20.72 3.45
C SER A 264 16.81 -20.68 4.25
N ARG A 265 17.38 -19.49 4.41
CA ARG A 265 18.54 -19.24 5.28
C ARG A 265 18.33 -19.74 6.72
N LEU A 266 17.09 -19.78 7.20
CA LEU A 266 16.76 -20.28 8.54
C LEU A 266 16.92 -21.80 8.62
N GLN A 267 16.58 -22.54 7.58
CA GLN A 267 16.76 -23.98 7.52
C GLN A 267 18.25 -24.36 7.44
N ASP A 268 19.06 -23.58 6.70
CA ASP A 268 20.50 -23.76 6.67
C ASP A 268 21.15 -23.52 8.05
N LEU A 269 20.66 -22.56 8.82
CA LEU A 269 21.12 -22.29 10.18
C LEU A 269 20.69 -23.39 11.16
N GLU A 270 19.50 -23.94 11.02
CA GLU A 270 19.00 -25.05 11.85
C GLU A 270 19.76 -26.35 11.54
N SER A 271 20.03 -26.64 10.27
CA SER A 271 20.85 -27.81 9.88
C SER A 271 22.29 -27.69 10.37
N ALA A 272 22.90 -26.51 10.24
CA ALA A 272 24.26 -26.26 10.74
C ALA A 272 24.39 -26.33 12.27
N THR A 273 23.32 -26.00 13.01
CA THR A 273 23.31 -26.14 14.49
C THR A 273 23.10 -27.60 14.95
N GLN A 274 22.47 -28.43 14.12
CA GLN A 274 22.29 -29.86 14.42
C GLN A 274 23.57 -30.66 14.12
N GLU A 275 24.31 -30.35 13.04
CA GLU A 275 25.59 -30.99 12.72
C GLU A 275 26.73 -30.61 13.68
N GLY A 276 26.64 -29.54 14.42
CA GLY A 276 27.62 -29.10 15.41
C GLY A 276 27.46 -29.72 16.82
N ASN A 277 26.44 -30.55 17.05
CA ASN A 277 26.15 -31.20 18.33
C ASN A 277 26.35 -32.73 18.32
N ASP A 278 26.80 -33.31 17.23
CA ASP A 278 27.25 -34.69 17.09
C ASP A 278 28.80 -34.75 17.11
#